data_be438d9123567d104eca26b0dc930f76
#
_entry.id   be438d9123567d104eca26b0dc930f76
#
_cell.length_a   1.000
_cell.length_b   1.000
_cell.length_c   1.000
_cell.angle_alpha   90.00
_cell.angle_beta   90.00
_cell.angle_gamma   90.00
#
_symmetry.space_group_name_H-M   'P 1'
#
loop_
_entity.id
_entity.type
_entity.pdbx_description
1 polymer ?
#
loop_
_entity_poly.entity_id
_entity_poly.type
_entity_poly.pdbx_seq_one_letter_code
_entity_poly.pdbx_strand_id
1 'polypeptide(L)'
;MCIRDRHLALNGFLSGQVDLVVSGINAGCNMGDDTIYSGTLAAALEGRHLGLPAIAVSLDGRLHYETAARVVCDLIPKLHPQLLNKREVININVPDLPYEELKGIKVCHLGYRSSAAEVIKQEDPRGENIYWIGPSGLPEYDGEGTDFHAVKNGYVSITPIQADLTAHQSIAALQDWLESE
;
A
#
# COMPACT_ATOMS: atom_id res chain seq x y z
N MET A 1 -1.01 2.54 15.19
CA MET A 1 -2.42 2.12 15.02
C MET A 1 -2.48 0.60 15.10
N CYS A 2 -3.31 0.04 15.97
CA CYS A 2 -3.32 -1.40 16.27
C CYS A 2 -4.35 -2.13 15.40
N ILE A 3 -4.04 -3.35 14.93
CA ILE A 3 -5.00 -4.23 14.22
C ILE A 3 -6.27 -4.43 15.06
N ARG A 4 -6.13 -4.50 16.38
CA ARG A 4 -7.26 -4.67 17.32
C ARG A 4 -8.34 -3.60 17.22
N ASP A 5 -7.97 -2.34 16.99
CA ASP A 5 -8.92 -1.22 16.92
C ASP A 5 -9.85 -1.38 15.73
N ARG A 6 -9.32 -1.82 14.59
CA ARG A 6 -10.07 -2.06 13.36
C ARG A 6 -10.95 -3.29 13.47
N HIS A 7 -10.41 -4.36 14.03
CA HIS A 7 -11.17 -5.58 14.27
C HIS A 7 -12.36 -5.31 15.19
N LEU A 8 -12.13 -4.55 16.27
CA LEU A 8 -13.18 -4.16 17.20
C LEU A 8 -14.26 -3.29 16.52
N ALA A 9 -13.84 -2.33 15.68
CA ALA A 9 -14.77 -1.49 14.95
C ALA A 9 -15.63 -2.30 13.97
N LEU A 10 -15.00 -3.11 13.11
CA LEU A 10 -15.67 -3.80 12.01
C LEU A 10 -16.48 -5.02 12.47
N ASN A 11 -15.94 -5.80 13.41
CA ASN A 11 -16.55 -7.05 13.87
C ASN A 11 -17.30 -6.93 15.21
N GLY A 12 -17.08 -5.85 15.95
CA GLY A 12 -17.77 -5.53 17.19
C GLY A 12 -18.86 -4.48 17.00
N PHE A 13 -18.45 -3.19 16.93
CA PHE A 13 -19.41 -2.07 16.97
C PHE A 13 -20.24 -1.90 15.69
N LEU A 14 -19.68 -2.22 14.51
CA LEU A 14 -20.31 -2.03 13.21
C LEU A 14 -20.64 -3.36 12.52
N SER A 15 -20.67 -4.45 13.25
CA SER A 15 -20.91 -5.78 12.68
C SER A 15 -22.22 -5.83 11.86
N GLY A 16 -22.08 -6.27 10.59
CA GLY A 16 -23.20 -6.37 9.66
C GLY A 16 -23.69 -5.03 9.08
N GLN A 17 -23.01 -3.92 9.34
CA GLN A 17 -23.36 -2.58 8.83
C GLN A 17 -22.35 -2.01 7.84
N VAL A 18 -21.32 -2.78 7.50
CA VAL A 18 -20.21 -2.33 6.64
C VAL A 18 -20.22 -3.12 5.35
N ASP A 19 -20.27 -2.42 4.22
CA ASP A 19 -20.22 -2.98 2.87
C ASP A 19 -18.81 -2.86 2.24
N LEU A 20 -18.03 -1.86 2.66
CA LEU A 20 -16.71 -1.56 2.11
C LEU A 20 -15.82 -0.94 3.18
N VAL A 21 -14.56 -1.33 3.21
CA VAL A 21 -13.53 -0.69 4.04
C VAL A 21 -12.65 0.19 3.16
N VAL A 22 -12.55 1.47 3.51
CA VAL A 22 -11.62 2.42 2.88
C VAL A 22 -10.64 2.90 3.94
N SER A 23 -9.36 2.59 3.76
CA SER A 23 -8.29 3.01 4.66
C SER A 23 -7.45 4.11 4.03
N GLY A 24 -7.32 5.22 4.74
CA GLY A 24 -6.54 6.38 4.28
C GLY A 24 -7.24 7.68 4.64
N ILE A 25 -6.85 8.79 4.07
CA ILE A 25 -5.80 8.96 3.05
C ILE A 25 -4.44 9.08 3.76
N ASN A 26 -3.47 8.23 3.39
CA ASN A 26 -2.13 8.30 3.96
C ASN A 26 -1.33 9.47 3.36
N ALA A 27 -0.55 10.13 4.20
CA ALA A 27 0.45 11.11 3.76
C ALA A 27 1.74 10.40 3.33
N GLY A 28 2.02 10.39 2.05
CA GLY A 28 3.07 9.62 1.42
C GLY A 28 2.53 8.34 0.77
N CYS A 29 3.15 7.93 -0.32
CA CYS A 29 2.75 6.76 -1.07
C CYS A 29 3.06 5.44 -0.34
N ASN A 30 2.32 4.40 -0.70
CA ASN A 30 2.58 3.01 -0.32
C ASN A 30 2.75 2.22 -1.62
N MET A 31 3.95 2.22 -2.16
CA MET A 31 4.30 1.63 -3.46
C MET A 31 5.43 0.62 -3.32
N GLY A 32 5.52 -0.28 -4.28
CA GLY A 32 6.54 -1.31 -4.29
C GLY A 32 6.51 -2.17 -3.04
N ASP A 33 7.67 -2.62 -2.63
CA ASP A 33 7.89 -3.44 -1.43
C ASP A 33 7.65 -2.69 -0.10
N ASP A 34 7.60 -1.34 -0.09
CA ASP A 34 7.17 -0.56 1.08
C ASP A 34 5.74 -0.91 1.54
N THR A 35 4.92 -1.47 0.67
CA THR A 35 3.55 -1.93 0.98
C THR A 35 3.50 -2.90 2.15
N ILE A 36 4.54 -3.71 2.36
CA ILE A 36 4.66 -4.68 3.46
C ILE A 36 4.65 -3.98 4.82
N TYR A 37 5.19 -2.76 4.90
CA TYR A 37 5.30 -1.98 6.14
C TYR A 37 4.13 -1.01 6.34
N SER A 38 3.20 -0.93 5.37
CA SER A 38 2.13 0.05 5.37
C SER A 38 1.05 -0.24 6.41
N GLY A 39 0.89 0.68 7.37
CA GLY A 39 -0.24 0.67 8.29
C GLY A 39 -1.58 0.91 7.61
N THR A 40 -1.60 1.66 6.50
CA THR A 40 -2.78 1.94 5.69
C THR A 40 -3.24 0.68 4.96
N LEU A 41 -2.30 -0.03 4.33
CA LEU A 41 -2.61 -1.30 3.69
C LEU A 41 -3.04 -2.37 4.72
N ALA A 42 -2.35 -2.44 5.87
CA ALA A 42 -2.72 -3.36 6.95
C ALA A 42 -4.15 -3.12 7.47
N ALA A 43 -4.65 -1.86 7.46
CA ALA A 43 -6.03 -1.55 7.81
C ALA A 43 -7.03 -2.08 6.78
N ALA A 44 -6.73 -1.94 5.52
CA ALA A 44 -7.56 -2.48 4.44
C ALA A 44 -7.55 -4.03 4.46
N LEU A 45 -6.38 -4.64 4.71
CA LEU A 45 -6.25 -6.11 4.84
C LEU A 45 -7.10 -6.67 5.99
N GLU A 46 -7.31 -5.93 7.08
CA GLU A 46 -8.23 -6.35 8.14
C GLU A 46 -9.67 -6.44 7.62
N GLY A 47 -10.15 -5.44 6.85
CA GLY A 47 -11.45 -5.49 6.21
C GLY A 47 -11.60 -6.73 5.32
N ARG A 48 -10.61 -6.97 4.47
CA ARG A 48 -10.54 -8.16 3.62
C ARG A 48 -10.55 -9.46 4.45
N HIS A 49 -9.84 -9.50 5.59
CA HIS A 49 -9.80 -10.67 6.49
C HIS A 49 -11.20 -11.00 7.04
N LEU A 50 -12.02 -9.99 7.29
CA LEU A 50 -13.40 -10.13 7.70
C LEU A 50 -14.39 -10.38 6.54
N GLY A 51 -13.89 -10.57 5.33
CA GLY A 51 -14.68 -10.87 4.13
C GLY A 51 -15.32 -9.64 3.49
N LEU A 52 -14.90 -8.45 3.85
CA LEU A 52 -15.33 -7.17 3.26
C LEU A 52 -14.42 -6.74 2.11
N PRO A 53 -14.97 -6.14 1.05
CA PRO A 53 -14.16 -5.42 0.08
C PRO A 53 -13.33 -4.34 0.76
N ALA A 54 -12.10 -4.12 0.27
CA ALA A 54 -11.21 -3.19 0.94
C ALA A 54 -10.32 -2.41 -0.02
N ILE A 55 -10.14 -1.11 0.27
CA ILE A 55 -9.33 -0.17 -0.49
C ILE A 55 -8.35 0.52 0.47
N ALA A 56 -7.09 0.60 0.07
CA ALA A 56 -6.09 1.44 0.71
C ALA A 56 -5.80 2.64 -0.18
N VAL A 57 -5.75 3.85 0.38
CA VAL A 57 -5.56 5.10 -0.36
C VAL A 57 -4.39 5.88 0.22
N SER A 58 -3.50 6.31 -0.66
CA SER A 58 -2.33 7.12 -0.31
C SER A 58 -2.16 8.28 -1.29
N LEU A 59 -1.72 9.43 -0.78
CA LEU A 59 -1.32 10.58 -1.57
C LEU A 59 0.21 10.64 -1.61
N ASP A 60 0.79 10.75 -2.80
CA ASP A 60 2.25 10.90 -2.96
C ASP A 60 2.70 12.33 -2.61
N GLY A 61 2.40 12.74 -1.39
CA GLY A 61 2.67 14.07 -0.87
C GLY A 61 1.79 14.44 0.32
N ARG A 62 1.50 15.76 0.46
CA ARG A 62 0.78 16.30 1.63
C ARG A 62 -0.15 17.48 1.32
N LEU A 63 -0.36 17.82 0.06
CA LEU A 63 -1.09 19.03 -0.32
C LEU A 63 -2.50 18.73 -0.82
N HIS A 64 -2.65 17.85 -1.80
CA HIS A 64 -3.89 17.65 -2.54
C HIS A 64 -4.72 16.46 -2.04
N TYR A 65 -5.04 16.41 -0.74
CA TYR A 65 -5.89 15.35 -0.17
C TYR A 65 -7.29 15.31 -0.79
N GLU A 66 -7.81 16.46 -1.21
CA GLU A 66 -9.11 16.55 -1.90
C GLU A 66 -9.07 15.81 -3.23
N THR A 67 -7.95 15.86 -3.94
CA THR A 67 -7.74 15.09 -5.18
C THR A 67 -7.85 13.60 -4.91
N ALA A 68 -7.17 13.09 -3.88
CA ALA A 68 -7.23 11.69 -3.52
C ALA A 68 -8.63 11.26 -3.07
N ALA A 69 -9.32 12.09 -2.30
CA ALA A 69 -10.69 11.85 -1.89
C ALA A 69 -11.64 11.77 -3.10
N ARG A 70 -11.53 12.71 -4.03
CA ARG A 70 -12.35 12.76 -5.24
C ARG A 70 -12.12 11.54 -6.13
N VAL A 71 -10.85 11.13 -6.34
CA VAL A 71 -10.51 9.93 -7.08
C VAL A 71 -11.23 8.70 -6.51
N VAL A 72 -11.22 8.52 -5.20
CA VAL A 72 -11.88 7.37 -4.54
C VAL A 72 -13.39 7.46 -4.67
N CYS A 73 -13.99 8.64 -4.46
CA CYS A 73 -15.43 8.85 -4.62
C CYS A 73 -15.90 8.56 -6.05
N ASP A 74 -15.09 8.89 -7.06
CA ASP A 74 -15.40 8.61 -8.46
C ASP A 74 -15.20 7.12 -8.85
N LEU A 75 -14.36 6.40 -8.10
CA LEU A 75 -14.07 4.98 -8.33
C LEU A 75 -15.09 4.06 -7.66
N ILE A 76 -15.50 4.34 -6.41
CA ILE A 76 -16.38 3.46 -5.63
C ILE A 76 -17.65 3.06 -6.40
N PRO A 77 -18.39 3.97 -7.05
CA PRO A 77 -19.60 3.60 -7.80
C PRO A 77 -19.35 2.72 -9.02
N LYS A 78 -18.11 2.69 -9.51
CA LYS A 78 -17.69 1.90 -10.68
C LYS A 78 -17.13 0.53 -10.30
N LEU A 79 -16.90 0.29 -9.01
CA LEU A 79 -16.39 -0.98 -8.53
C LEU A 79 -17.47 -2.07 -8.66
N HIS A 80 -17.27 -2.94 -9.63
CA HIS A 80 -18.16 -4.10 -9.77
C HIS A 80 -17.85 -5.13 -8.67
N PRO A 81 -18.85 -5.74 -8.02
CA PRO A 81 -18.64 -6.73 -6.94
C PRO A 81 -17.70 -7.88 -7.33
N GLN A 82 -17.62 -8.22 -8.61
CA GLN A 82 -16.70 -9.26 -9.11
C GLN A 82 -15.23 -8.81 -9.11
N LEU A 83 -14.96 -7.50 -9.16
CA LEU A 83 -13.60 -6.95 -9.08
C LEU A 83 -13.10 -6.86 -7.63
N LEU A 84 -14.00 -6.92 -6.69
CA LEU A 84 -13.71 -6.92 -5.26
C LEU A 84 -13.60 -8.35 -4.76
N ASN A 85 -12.58 -9.06 -5.25
CA ASN A 85 -12.29 -10.41 -4.78
C ASN A 85 -12.04 -10.34 -3.25
N LYS A 86 -12.72 -11.23 -2.51
CA LYS A 86 -12.62 -11.33 -1.04
C LYS A 86 -11.19 -11.61 -0.52
N ARG A 87 -10.22 -11.85 -1.40
CA ARG A 87 -8.82 -12.14 -1.07
C ARG A 87 -7.86 -11.01 -1.45
N GLU A 88 -8.36 -9.91 -2.01
CA GLU A 88 -7.54 -8.82 -2.52
C GLU A 88 -7.91 -7.49 -1.85
N VAL A 89 -6.95 -6.60 -1.81
CA VAL A 89 -7.12 -5.20 -1.43
C VAL A 89 -6.72 -4.36 -2.64
N ILE A 90 -7.52 -3.36 -2.96
CA ILE A 90 -7.17 -2.38 -3.98
C ILE A 90 -6.29 -1.32 -3.33
N ASN A 91 -5.03 -1.26 -3.72
CA ASN A 91 -4.09 -0.23 -3.28
C ASN A 91 -4.04 0.90 -4.30
N ILE A 92 -4.40 2.11 -3.88
CA ILE A 92 -4.49 3.30 -4.71
C ILE A 92 -3.44 4.31 -4.24
N ASN A 93 -2.56 4.75 -5.15
CA ASN A 93 -1.65 5.85 -4.90
C ASN A 93 -1.96 6.99 -5.89
N VAL A 94 -2.18 8.18 -5.35
CA VAL A 94 -2.58 9.37 -6.09
C VAL A 94 -1.42 10.35 -6.10
N PRO A 95 -1.00 10.88 -7.28
CA PRO A 95 -0.01 11.95 -7.35
C PRO A 95 -0.48 13.19 -6.57
N ASP A 96 0.43 13.90 -5.94
CA ASP A 96 0.13 15.14 -5.20
C ASP A 96 -0.06 16.32 -6.17
N LEU A 97 -1.12 16.27 -6.97
CA LEU A 97 -1.48 17.22 -8.00
C LEU A 97 -2.94 17.67 -7.83
N PRO A 98 -3.29 18.86 -8.35
CA PRO A 98 -4.69 19.19 -8.57
C PRO A 98 -5.40 18.14 -9.41
N TYR A 99 -6.69 17.88 -9.13
CA TYR A 99 -7.44 16.78 -9.79
C TYR A 99 -7.43 16.92 -11.33
N GLU A 100 -7.52 18.14 -11.83
CA GLU A 100 -7.55 18.46 -13.26
C GLU A 100 -6.21 18.22 -13.97
N GLU A 101 -5.12 18.09 -13.21
CA GLU A 101 -3.78 17.79 -13.73
C GLU A 101 -3.46 16.29 -13.76
N LEU A 102 -4.32 15.47 -13.17
CA LEU A 102 -4.19 14.01 -13.26
C LEU A 102 -4.39 13.56 -14.69
N LYS A 103 -3.46 12.75 -15.19
CA LYS A 103 -3.50 12.21 -16.55
C LYS A 103 -4.40 10.98 -16.71
N GLY A 104 -5.05 10.55 -15.64
CA GLY A 104 -5.93 9.39 -15.61
C GLY A 104 -5.46 8.32 -14.62
N ILE A 105 -5.93 7.09 -14.81
CA ILE A 105 -5.72 5.97 -13.90
C ILE A 105 -5.04 4.84 -14.66
N LYS A 106 -4.07 4.16 -14.01
CA LYS A 106 -3.41 2.97 -14.54
C LYS A 106 -3.51 1.81 -13.54
N VAL A 107 -3.79 0.63 -14.04
CA VAL A 107 -3.64 -0.60 -13.28
C VAL A 107 -2.17 -1.02 -13.37
N CYS A 108 -1.56 -1.27 -12.23
CA CYS A 108 -0.12 -1.45 -12.09
C CYS A 108 0.20 -2.72 -11.29
N HIS A 109 1.44 -3.14 -11.38
CA HIS A 109 2.07 -4.06 -10.45
C HIS A 109 3.04 -3.29 -9.53
N LEU A 110 3.43 -3.90 -8.42
CA LEU A 110 4.42 -3.31 -7.51
C LEU A 110 5.80 -3.27 -8.18
N GLY A 111 6.46 -2.12 -8.04
CA GLY A 111 7.89 -2.06 -8.25
C GLY A 111 8.66 -2.53 -7.02
N TYR A 112 9.96 -2.29 -6.96
CA TYR A 112 10.78 -2.50 -5.76
C TYR A 112 11.87 -1.44 -5.63
N ARG A 113 12.38 -1.27 -4.40
CA ARG A 113 13.41 -0.30 -4.09
C ARG A 113 14.78 -0.96 -3.95
N SER A 114 15.83 -0.18 -4.16
CA SER A 114 17.18 -0.53 -3.73
C SER A 114 17.27 -0.57 -2.20
N SER A 115 18.40 -1.02 -1.69
CA SER A 115 18.67 -1.01 -0.25
C SER A 115 18.45 0.37 0.35
N ALA A 116 17.90 0.42 1.57
CA ALA A 116 17.75 1.67 2.33
C ALA A 116 19.09 2.35 2.56
N ALA A 117 19.06 3.69 2.71
CA ALA A 117 20.24 4.45 3.06
C ALA A 117 20.78 4.04 4.44
N GLU A 118 22.08 4.25 4.64
CA GLU A 118 22.76 3.93 5.90
C GLU A 118 22.14 4.70 7.08
N VAL A 119 22.23 4.08 8.25
CA VAL A 119 21.84 4.73 9.52
C VAL A 119 22.85 5.79 9.88
N ILE A 120 22.39 7.01 10.17
CA ILE A 120 23.23 8.13 10.62
C ILE A 120 23.25 8.15 12.13
N LYS A 121 24.44 7.94 12.72
CA LYS A 121 24.67 8.10 14.15
C LYS A 121 25.00 9.57 14.47
N GLN A 122 24.36 10.11 15.50
CA GLN A 122 24.62 11.44 16.05
C GLN A 122 24.63 11.37 17.59
N GLU A 123 25.05 12.43 18.25
CA GLU A 123 24.91 12.60 19.70
C GLU A 123 23.87 13.68 20.00
N ASP A 124 23.05 13.44 21.00
CA ASP A 124 22.13 14.45 21.50
C ASP A 124 22.88 15.49 22.37
N PRO A 125 22.23 16.61 22.79
CA PRO A 125 22.86 17.62 23.67
C PRO A 125 23.32 17.12 25.03
N ARG A 126 22.94 15.89 25.42
CA ARG A 126 23.32 15.24 26.68
C ARG A 126 24.48 14.25 26.49
N GLY A 127 24.96 14.07 25.26
CA GLY A 127 26.04 13.13 24.92
C GLY A 127 25.54 11.70 24.69
N GLU A 128 24.21 11.48 24.58
CA GLU A 128 23.65 10.18 24.29
C GLU A 128 23.61 9.90 22.79
N ASN A 129 23.93 8.66 22.39
CA ASN A 129 23.86 8.27 20.99
C ASN A 129 22.42 8.21 20.49
N ILE A 130 22.12 8.93 19.42
CA ILE A 130 20.90 8.85 18.65
C ILE A 130 21.18 8.32 17.25
N TYR A 131 20.22 7.61 16.69
CA TYR A 131 20.34 7.01 15.37
C TYR A 131 19.17 7.43 14.50
N TRP A 132 19.48 8.02 13.35
CA TRP A 132 18.50 8.36 12.34
C TRP A 132 18.43 7.23 11.32
N ILE A 133 17.21 6.71 11.12
CA ILE A 133 16.97 5.78 10.03
C ILE A 133 16.95 6.58 8.74
N GLY A 134 17.81 6.20 7.79
CA GLY A 134 17.88 6.83 6.48
C GLY A 134 16.57 6.67 5.69
N PRO A 135 16.38 7.44 4.62
CA PRO A 135 15.24 7.27 3.74
C PRO A 135 15.23 5.88 3.10
N SER A 136 14.05 5.41 2.71
CA SER A 136 13.91 4.23 1.86
C SER A 136 14.79 4.39 0.62
N GLY A 137 15.31 3.27 0.08
CA GLY A 137 16.10 3.27 -1.14
C GLY A 137 15.35 3.90 -2.32
N LEU A 138 16.09 4.32 -3.33
CA LEU A 138 15.49 4.79 -4.57
C LEU A 138 14.76 3.64 -5.28
N PRO A 139 13.73 3.94 -6.09
CA PRO A 139 13.13 2.92 -6.94
C PRO A 139 14.21 2.30 -7.84
N GLU A 140 14.40 0.99 -7.74
CA GLU A 140 15.34 0.22 -8.57
C GLU A 140 14.60 -0.39 -9.77
N TYR A 141 13.36 -0.84 -9.53
CA TYR A 141 12.46 -1.27 -10.58
C TYR A 141 11.23 -0.36 -10.62
N ASP A 142 11.32 0.68 -11.45
CA ASP A 142 10.29 1.71 -11.65
C ASP A 142 9.88 1.84 -13.13
N GLY A 143 10.09 0.79 -13.92
CA GLY A 143 9.78 0.74 -15.35
C GLY A 143 8.28 0.81 -15.64
N GLU A 144 7.95 0.86 -16.92
CA GLU A 144 6.57 0.90 -17.38
C GLU A 144 5.75 -0.27 -16.82
N GLY A 145 4.52 0.04 -16.36
CA GLY A 145 3.62 -0.92 -15.71
C GLY A 145 3.72 -0.94 -14.19
N THR A 146 4.77 -0.34 -13.58
CA THR A 146 4.89 -0.25 -12.12
C THR A 146 4.06 0.91 -11.55
N ASP A 147 3.72 0.80 -10.28
CA ASP A 147 3.07 1.85 -9.49
C ASP A 147 3.94 3.11 -9.40
N PHE A 148 5.27 2.98 -9.22
CA PHE A 148 6.22 4.09 -9.25
C PHE A 148 6.15 4.86 -10.58
N HIS A 149 6.19 4.14 -11.70
CA HIS A 149 6.14 4.76 -13.03
C HIS A 149 4.84 5.54 -13.24
N ALA A 150 3.71 4.96 -12.85
CA ALA A 150 2.41 5.60 -13.00
C ALA A 150 2.35 6.92 -12.22
N VAL A 151 2.66 6.90 -10.92
CA VAL A 151 2.57 8.07 -10.04
C VAL A 151 3.55 9.16 -10.46
N LYS A 152 4.81 8.81 -10.75
CA LYS A 152 5.83 9.73 -11.25
C LYS A 152 5.41 10.47 -12.52
N ASN A 153 4.62 9.83 -13.37
CA ASN A 153 4.13 10.40 -14.62
C ASN A 153 2.75 11.08 -14.50
N GLY A 154 2.22 11.27 -13.29
CA GLY A 154 0.97 11.99 -13.05
C GLY A 154 -0.29 11.14 -13.21
N TYR A 155 -0.17 9.80 -13.22
CA TYR A 155 -1.30 8.87 -13.22
C TYR A 155 -1.57 8.34 -11.82
N VAL A 156 -2.84 8.17 -11.48
CA VAL A 156 -3.23 7.38 -10.31
C VAL A 156 -2.85 5.93 -10.57
N SER A 157 -2.14 5.28 -9.65
CA SER A 157 -1.88 3.85 -9.71
C SER A 157 -2.94 3.07 -8.94
N ILE A 158 -3.41 1.98 -9.51
CA ILE A 158 -4.27 0.98 -8.85
C ILE A 158 -3.57 -0.37 -8.95
N THR A 159 -3.24 -0.94 -7.79
CA THR A 159 -2.55 -2.22 -7.69
C THR A 159 -3.37 -3.19 -6.84
N PRO A 160 -3.78 -4.36 -7.37
CA PRO A 160 -4.39 -5.40 -6.56
C PRO A 160 -3.33 -6.08 -5.69
N ILE A 161 -3.56 -6.13 -4.38
CA ILE A 161 -2.64 -6.68 -3.38
C ILE A 161 -3.26 -7.91 -2.74
N GLN A 162 -2.49 -8.99 -2.65
CA GLN A 162 -2.84 -10.21 -1.93
C GLN A 162 -2.01 -10.33 -0.64
N ALA A 163 -2.57 -11.03 0.34
CA ALA A 163 -1.88 -11.30 1.61
C ALA A 163 -0.95 -12.52 1.55
N ASP A 164 -0.98 -13.29 0.47
CA ASP A 164 -0.10 -14.45 0.30
C ASP A 164 1.30 -13.98 -0.14
N LEU A 165 2.25 -14.06 0.79
CA LEU A 165 3.66 -13.74 0.58
C LEU A 165 4.50 -14.97 0.23
N THR A 166 3.88 -16.11 -0.03
CA THR A 166 4.58 -17.35 -0.36
C THR A 166 5.26 -17.25 -1.73
N ALA A 167 6.55 -17.46 -1.78
CA ALA A 167 7.29 -17.60 -3.02
C ALA A 167 7.03 -19.00 -3.63
N HIS A 168 5.84 -19.22 -4.18
CA HIS A 168 5.38 -20.51 -4.68
C HIS A 168 6.37 -21.18 -5.66
N GLN A 169 7.05 -20.36 -6.47
CA GLN A 169 8.04 -20.85 -7.44
C GLN A 169 9.30 -21.43 -6.79
N SER A 170 9.57 -21.08 -5.52
CA SER A 170 10.77 -21.52 -4.79
C SER A 170 10.54 -22.78 -3.95
N ILE A 171 9.30 -23.24 -3.82
CA ILE A 171 8.97 -24.38 -2.93
C ILE A 171 9.69 -25.65 -3.40
N ALA A 172 9.61 -25.97 -4.69
CA ALA A 172 10.24 -27.17 -5.25
C ALA A 172 11.76 -27.17 -5.03
N ALA A 173 12.42 -26.04 -5.31
CA ALA A 173 13.86 -25.91 -5.12
C ALA A 173 14.29 -26.07 -3.65
N LEU A 174 13.47 -25.62 -2.70
CA LEU A 174 13.73 -25.83 -1.28
C LEU A 174 13.52 -27.28 -0.85
N GLN A 175 12.55 -27.99 -1.45
CA GLN A 175 12.35 -29.41 -1.22
C GLN A 175 13.53 -30.23 -1.73
N ASP A 176 13.96 -29.99 -2.97
CA ASP A 176 15.11 -30.65 -3.57
C ASP A 176 16.39 -30.44 -2.74
N TRP A 177 16.58 -29.22 -2.20
CA TRP A 177 17.70 -28.92 -1.32
C TRP A 177 17.67 -29.74 -0.01
N LEU A 178 16.50 -29.87 0.63
CA LEU A 178 16.33 -30.62 1.86
C LEU A 178 16.53 -32.14 1.65
N GLU A 179 16.20 -32.65 0.47
CA GLU A 179 16.35 -34.09 0.14
C GLU A 179 17.76 -34.45 -0.34
N SER A 180 18.61 -33.45 -0.60
CA SER A 180 19.99 -33.64 -1.06
C SER A 180 21.02 -33.80 0.04
N GLU A 181 20.63 -33.74 1.34
CA GLU A 181 21.42 -34.07 2.52
C GLU A 181 21.20 -35.54 2.95
#